data_6c9c1fa22977fc6bcee0fb52be1ca901
#
_entry.id   6c9c1fa22977fc6bcee0fb52be1ca901
#
_cell.length_a   1.000
_cell.length_b   1.000
_cell.length_c   1.000
_cell.angle_alpha   90.00
_cell.angle_beta   90.00
_cell.angle_gamma   90.00
#
_symmetry.space_group_name_H-M   'P 1'
#
loop_
_entity.id
_entity.type
_entity.pdbx_description
1 polymer ?
#
loop_
_entity_poly.entity_id
_entity_poly.type
_entity_poly.pdbx_seq_one_letter_code
_entity_poly.pdbx_strand_id
1 'polypeptide(L)'
;IIDIELSPSGLLRTKAALVNQGEDGYAVGSLMMALPVPANETFVIDQSGHHLRERDTSTHEFSIGVHERNNRIARGHAMSSIHGTCEPETGWHHGEVHYIHVAWSGNTRTIAERNVVGQNALLGGELLLPGEVTLGHGESYETPWIVATWGDGLDQAAARIHAFLRARPHHPRTARPVTLNVWEAVYFDHSLDRLLALVDAAAEVGAERFVLDDGWFGSR
;
A
#
# COMPACT_ATOMS: atom_id res chain seq x y z
N ILE A 1 -5.92 22.03 9.54
CA ILE A 1 -4.64 22.24 8.81
C ILE A 1 -4.51 21.15 7.79
N ILE A 2 -4.11 21.48 6.57
CA ILE A 2 -3.85 20.49 5.51
C ILE A 2 -2.44 20.72 5.00
N ASP A 3 -1.64 19.67 4.94
CA ASP A 3 -0.32 19.65 4.34
C ASP A 3 -0.38 18.94 2.99
N ILE A 4 0.18 19.58 1.96
CA ILE A 4 0.28 19.04 0.60
C ILE A 4 1.72 19.16 0.14
N GLU A 5 2.32 18.05 -0.29
CA GLU A 5 3.68 18.00 -0.78
C GLU A 5 3.73 17.31 -2.15
N LEU A 6 4.42 17.94 -3.09
CA LEU A 6 4.78 17.32 -4.37
C LEU A 6 6.27 17.00 -4.35
N SER A 7 6.61 15.72 -4.39
CA SER A 7 8.01 15.27 -4.41
C SER A 7 8.67 15.52 -5.77
N PRO A 8 10.02 15.58 -5.84
CA PRO A 8 10.74 15.65 -7.12
C PRO A 8 10.46 14.46 -8.07
N SER A 9 10.02 13.33 -7.54
CA SER A 9 9.58 12.18 -8.35
C SER A 9 8.18 12.33 -8.95
N GLY A 10 7.50 13.44 -8.66
CA GLY A 10 6.11 13.66 -9.07
C GLY A 10 5.07 12.93 -8.21
N LEU A 11 5.46 12.43 -7.04
CA LEU A 11 4.55 11.81 -6.08
C LEU A 11 3.89 12.88 -5.22
N LEU A 12 2.57 12.87 -5.13
CA LEU A 12 1.81 13.74 -4.24
C LEU A 12 1.62 13.07 -2.87
N ARG A 13 1.84 13.82 -1.80
CA ARG A 13 1.49 13.40 -0.44
C ARG A 13 0.61 14.44 0.21
N THR A 14 -0.39 13.99 0.97
CA THR A 14 -1.26 14.88 1.73
C THR A 14 -1.63 14.28 3.07
N LYS A 15 -1.83 15.13 4.06
CA LYS A 15 -2.37 14.79 5.38
C LYS A 15 -3.16 15.96 5.94
N ALA A 16 -3.96 15.70 6.97
CA ALA A 16 -4.72 16.73 7.66
C ALA A 16 -4.57 16.59 9.17
N ALA A 17 -4.59 17.73 9.85
CA ALA A 17 -4.74 17.80 11.31
C ALA A 17 -6.05 18.50 11.66
N LEU A 18 -6.83 17.86 12.54
CA LEU A 18 -8.02 18.40 13.15
C LEU A 18 -7.68 18.84 14.58
N VAL A 19 -8.02 20.07 14.94
CA VAL A 19 -7.83 20.61 16.30
C VAL A 19 -9.20 20.93 16.88
N ASN A 20 -9.50 20.41 18.07
CA ASN A 20 -10.72 20.77 18.77
C ASN A 20 -10.54 22.14 19.48
N GLN A 21 -11.24 23.14 18.99
CA GLN A 21 -11.27 24.50 19.58
C GLN A 21 -12.54 24.75 20.42
N GLY A 22 -13.44 23.77 20.50
CA GLY A 22 -14.63 23.81 21.34
C GLY A 22 -14.32 23.47 22.80
N GLU A 23 -15.22 23.86 23.71
CA GLU A 23 -15.04 23.58 25.15
C GLU A 23 -15.34 22.12 25.50
N ASP A 24 -16.20 21.46 24.74
CA ASP A 24 -16.60 20.08 24.98
C ASP A 24 -15.67 19.09 24.24
N GLY A 25 -15.62 17.84 24.74
CA GLY A 25 -14.95 16.74 24.07
C GLY A 25 -15.55 16.43 22.70
N TYR A 26 -14.68 16.28 21.69
CA TYR A 26 -15.08 15.98 20.29
C TYR A 26 -14.62 14.58 19.88
N ALA A 27 -15.57 13.68 19.63
CA ALA A 27 -15.27 12.34 19.13
C ALA A 27 -15.04 12.40 17.60
N VAL A 28 -13.84 12.01 17.16
CA VAL A 28 -13.48 11.94 15.73
C VAL A 28 -13.99 10.62 15.15
N GLY A 29 -15.03 10.67 14.35
CA GLY A 29 -15.55 9.48 13.68
C GLY A 29 -14.79 9.10 12.40
N SER A 30 -14.29 10.10 11.69
CA SER A 30 -13.49 9.90 10.46
C SER A 30 -12.82 11.22 10.07
N LEU A 31 -11.60 11.13 9.57
CA LEU A 31 -10.91 12.23 8.87
C LEU A 31 -10.14 11.62 7.70
N MET A 32 -10.55 11.94 6.48
CA MET A 32 -9.99 11.38 5.25
C MET A 32 -9.58 12.50 4.30
N MET A 33 -8.51 12.26 3.57
CA MET A 33 -8.09 13.15 2.49
C MET A 33 -8.78 12.72 1.19
N ALA A 34 -9.42 13.66 0.51
CA ALA A 34 -10.09 13.46 -0.76
C ALA A 34 -9.28 14.12 -1.89
N LEU A 35 -9.00 13.36 -2.93
CA LEU A 35 -8.27 13.80 -4.13
C LEU A 35 -9.17 13.60 -5.35
N PRO A 36 -9.46 14.65 -6.13
CA PRO A 36 -10.21 14.50 -7.36
C PRO A 36 -9.39 13.74 -8.40
N VAL A 37 -10.06 12.93 -9.19
CA VAL A 37 -9.47 12.21 -10.33
C VAL A 37 -10.30 12.44 -11.59
N PRO A 38 -9.75 12.24 -12.80
CA PRO A 38 -10.43 12.51 -14.06
C PRO A 38 -11.77 11.78 -14.21
N ALA A 39 -12.77 12.46 -14.80
CA ALA A 39 -14.09 11.90 -14.99
C ALA A 39 -14.17 10.79 -16.06
N ASN A 40 -13.20 10.75 -16.98
CA ASN A 40 -13.03 9.70 -18.00
C ASN A 40 -12.46 8.39 -17.44
N GLU A 41 -11.94 8.39 -16.23
CA GLU A 41 -11.55 7.16 -15.53
C GLU A 41 -12.83 6.46 -15.04
N THR A 42 -13.22 5.46 -15.79
CA THR A 42 -14.48 4.72 -15.59
C THR A 42 -14.29 3.31 -15.06
N PHE A 43 -13.08 2.97 -14.65
CA PHE A 43 -12.74 1.72 -13.97
C PHE A 43 -12.07 2.00 -12.62
N VAL A 44 -12.35 1.16 -11.66
CA VAL A 44 -11.66 1.11 -10.36
C VAL A 44 -10.54 0.09 -10.45
N ILE A 45 -9.37 0.45 -9.92
CA ILE A 45 -8.24 -0.47 -9.69
C ILE A 45 -8.22 -0.84 -8.23
N ASP A 46 -8.19 -2.13 -7.96
CA ASP A 46 -8.21 -2.69 -6.62
C ASP A 46 -7.27 -3.89 -6.50
N GLN A 47 -6.95 -4.25 -5.29
CA GLN A 47 -6.14 -5.42 -4.98
C GLN A 47 -6.85 -6.32 -3.97
N SER A 48 -6.72 -7.59 -4.18
CA SER A 48 -7.13 -8.63 -3.25
C SER A 48 -6.02 -9.67 -3.14
N GLY A 49 -6.21 -10.69 -2.31
CA GLY A 49 -5.25 -11.76 -2.28
C GLY A 49 -5.34 -12.64 -1.06
N HIS A 50 -4.49 -13.64 -1.06
CA HIS A 50 -4.29 -14.58 0.03
C HIS A 50 -2.84 -15.06 0.00
N HIS A 51 -2.44 -15.88 0.95
CA HIS A 51 -1.13 -16.52 0.95
C HIS A 51 -0.85 -17.22 -0.38
N LEU A 52 0.31 -17.00 -0.96
CA LEU A 52 0.76 -17.43 -2.30
C LEU A 52 0.06 -16.73 -3.50
N ARG A 53 -0.82 -15.80 -3.24
CA ARG A 53 -1.43 -14.94 -4.27
C ARG A 53 -1.71 -13.57 -3.69
N GLU A 54 -0.64 -12.90 -3.27
CA GLU A 54 -0.71 -11.61 -2.62
C GLU A 54 -0.90 -10.50 -3.65
N ARG A 55 -1.74 -9.52 -3.30
CA ARG A 55 -1.94 -8.28 -4.06
C ARG A 55 -2.29 -8.53 -5.53
N ASP A 56 -3.16 -9.47 -5.78
CA ASP A 56 -3.74 -9.72 -7.10
C ASP A 56 -4.53 -8.47 -7.52
N THR A 57 -4.03 -7.77 -8.55
CA THR A 57 -4.60 -6.51 -9.02
C THR A 57 -5.71 -6.81 -10.01
N SER A 58 -6.86 -6.21 -9.81
CA SER A 58 -8.03 -6.33 -10.67
C SER A 58 -8.62 -4.96 -10.99
N THR A 59 -9.34 -4.88 -12.11
CA THR A 59 -10.12 -3.73 -12.50
C THR A 59 -11.58 -4.11 -12.64
N HIS A 60 -12.47 -3.20 -12.28
CA HIS A 60 -13.91 -3.37 -12.47
C HIS A 60 -14.55 -2.03 -12.82
N GLU A 61 -15.74 -2.06 -13.40
CA GLU A 61 -16.48 -0.85 -13.78
C GLU A 61 -16.72 0.07 -12.59
N PHE A 62 -16.46 1.36 -12.77
CA PHE A 62 -16.67 2.39 -11.77
C PHE A 62 -18.12 2.91 -11.86
N SER A 63 -19.02 2.19 -11.26
CA SER A 63 -20.42 2.59 -11.18
C SER A 63 -20.63 3.79 -10.24
N ILE A 64 -21.75 4.51 -10.43
CA ILE A 64 -22.15 5.59 -9.52
C ILE A 64 -22.32 5.02 -8.10
N GLY A 65 -21.67 5.67 -7.12
CA GLY A 65 -21.67 5.27 -5.72
C GLY A 65 -20.30 5.25 -5.11
N VAL A 66 -20.17 4.50 -4.04
CA VAL A 66 -18.96 4.37 -3.21
C VAL A 66 -18.43 2.95 -3.31
N HIS A 67 -17.17 2.82 -3.73
CA HIS A 67 -16.39 1.59 -3.69
C HIS A 67 -15.38 1.71 -2.56
N GLU A 68 -15.56 0.92 -1.51
CA GLU A 68 -14.83 1.08 -0.25
C GLU A 68 -13.99 -0.16 0.06
N ARG A 69 -12.78 0.07 0.58
CA ARG A 69 -11.91 -0.94 1.18
C ARG A 69 -11.56 -0.57 2.61
N ASN A 70 -12.01 -1.40 3.53
CA ASN A 70 -11.67 -1.33 4.95
C ASN A 70 -10.67 -2.44 5.29
N ASN A 71 -9.54 -2.06 5.86
CA ASN A 71 -8.57 -3.01 6.37
C ASN A 71 -8.46 -2.89 7.88
N ARG A 72 -8.71 -4.00 8.59
CA ARG A 72 -8.63 -4.13 10.06
C ARG A 72 -7.58 -5.14 10.53
N ILE A 73 -6.80 -5.66 9.62
CA ILE A 73 -5.79 -6.69 9.89
C ILE A 73 -4.37 -6.19 9.60
N ALA A 74 -4.19 -4.88 9.67
CA ALA A 74 -2.94 -4.21 9.35
C ALA A 74 -2.42 -4.59 7.94
N ARG A 75 -1.15 -4.95 7.79
CA ARG A 75 -0.52 -5.22 6.50
C ARG A 75 -0.51 -6.70 6.15
N GLY A 76 -1.67 -7.29 6.05
CA GLY A 76 -1.81 -8.66 5.56
C GLY A 76 -1.74 -8.76 4.02
N HIS A 77 -1.59 -9.96 3.51
CA HIS A 77 -1.58 -10.26 2.07
C HIS A 77 -2.97 -10.14 1.41
N ALA A 78 -4.03 -10.17 2.19
CA ALA A 78 -5.40 -9.91 1.72
C ALA A 78 -5.75 -8.41 1.63
N MET A 79 -4.83 -7.53 2.08
CA MET A 79 -5.05 -6.10 2.11
C MET A 79 -4.78 -5.49 0.73
N SER A 80 -5.69 -4.62 0.26
CA SER A 80 -5.40 -3.72 -0.84
C SER A 80 -4.37 -2.68 -0.42
N SER A 81 -3.21 -2.66 -1.06
CA SER A 81 -2.18 -1.65 -0.80
C SER A 81 -2.34 -0.40 -1.67
N ILE A 82 -3.10 -0.51 -2.75
CA ILE A 82 -3.50 0.60 -3.61
C ILE A 82 -5.00 0.55 -3.84
N HIS A 83 -5.59 1.70 -4.04
CA HIS A 83 -6.96 1.85 -4.51
C HIS A 83 -6.97 3.00 -5.50
N GLY A 84 -7.51 2.80 -6.69
CA GLY A 84 -7.37 3.75 -7.77
C GLY A 84 -8.46 3.72 -8.79
N THR A 85 -8.29 4.57 -9.80
CA THR A 85 -9.15 4.65 -10.97
C THR A 85 -8.30 4.68 -12.24
N CYS A 86 -8.88 4.27 -13.36
CA CYS A 86 -8.21 4.31 -14.65
C CYS A 86 -9.21 4.43 -15.80
N GLU A 87 -8.68 4.78 -16.97
CA GLU A 87 -9.40 4.69 -18.23
C GLU A 87 -9.70 3.23 -18.61
N PRO A 88 -10.71 3.01 -19.48
CA PRO A 88 -10.90 1.70 -20.10
C PRO A 88 -9.62 1.18 -20.76
N GLU A 89 -9.40 -0.12 -20.68
CA GLU A 89 -8.26 -0.79 -21.32
C GLU A 89 -6.87 -0.36 -20.83
N THR A 90 -6.79 0.37 -19.69
CA THR A 90 -5.50 0.71 -19.08
C THR A 90 -4.68 -0.55 -18.80
N GLY A 91 -3.42 -0.53 -19.22
CA GLY A 91 -2.45 -1.61 -19.05
C GLY A 91 -1.22 -1.18 -18.24
N TRP A 92 -0.17 -1.98 -18.33
CA TRP A 92 1.09 -1.68 -17.66
C TRP A 92 1.79 -0.44 -18.25
N HIS A 93 1.68 -0.21 -19.57
CA HIS A 93 2.45 0.79 -20.31
C HIS A 93 1.58 1.83 -21.04
N HIS A 94 0.26 1.85 -20.82
CA HIS A 94 -0.66 2.79 -21.47
C HIS A 94 -1.94 2.98 -20.67
N GLY A 95 -2.61 4.09 -20.90
CA GLY A 95 -3.89 4.49 -20.29
C GLY A 95 -3.70 5.29 -19.00
N GLU A 96 -4.44 6.35 -18.86
CA GLU A 96 -4.36 7.21 -17.69
C GLU A 96 -4.83 6.46 -16.43
N VAL A 97 -4.03 6.57 -15.37
CA VAL A 97 -4.28 5.90 -14.10
C VAL A 97 -3.90 6.81 -12.93
N HIS A 98 -4.76 6.82 -11.92
CA HIS A 98 -4.52 7.45 -10.63
C HIS A 98 -4.78 6.44 -9.52
N TYR A 99 -3.91 6.38 -8.52
CA TYR A 99 -4.19 5.59 -7.32
C TYR A 99 -3.56 6.19 -6.06
N ILE A 100 -4.13 5.80 -4.94
CA ILE A 100 -3.67 6.22 -3.62
C ILE A 100 -3.19 5.04 -2.79
N HIS A 101 -2.35 5.36 -1.82
CA HIS A 101 -1.88 4.47 -0.76
C HIS A 101 -1.94 5.21 0.58
N VAL A 102 -2.50 4.58 1.61
CA VAL A 102 -2.47 5.09 2.98
C VAL A 102 -1.17 4.64 3.64
N ALA A 103 -0.29 5.57 3.95
CA ALA A 103 1.03 5.28 4.55
C ALA A 103 0.91 5.03 6.07
N TRP A 104 0.15 4.00 6.43
CA TRP A 104 -0.17 3.60 7.80
C TRP A 104 -0.04 2.09 7.99
N SER A 105 0.44 1.66 9.14
CA SER A 105 0.57 0.24 9.47
C SER A 105 -0.65 -0.34 10.19
N GLY A 106 -1.52 0.53 10.71
CA GLY A 106 -2.74 0.16 11.42
C GLY A 106 -3.94 -0.04 10.47
N ASN A 107 -5.13 0.18 11.01
CA ASN A 107 -6.38 0.06 10.26
C ASN A 107 -6.48 1.18 9.22
N THR A 108 -6.84 0.85 7.99
CA THR A 108 -6.95 1.81 6.90
C THR A 108 -8.29 1.75 6.20
N ARG A 109 -8.70 2.89 5.65
CA ARG A 109 -9.89 3.01 4.82
C ARG A 109 -9.54 3.75 3.54
N THR A 110 -9.95 3.19 2.41
CA THR A 110 -9.87 3.87 1.11
C THR A 110 -11.21 3.80 0.40
N ILE A 111 -11.52 4.85 -0.34
CA ILE A 111 -12.78 4.99 -1.08
C ILE A 111 -12.46 5.48 -2.48
N ALA A 112 -13.09 4.88 -3.48
CA ALA A 112 -13.29 5.47 -4.80
C ALA A 112 -14.77 5.85 -4.91
N GLU A 113 -15.06 7.13 -5.13
CA GLU A 113 -16.42 7.66 -5.21
C GLU A 113 -16.68 8.30 -6.57
N ARG A 114 -17.79 7.90 -7.20
CA ARG A 114 -18.32 8.51 -8.43
C ARG A 114 -19.72 9.05 -8.15
N ASN A 115 -19.89 10.34 -8.30
CA ASN A 115 -21.20 10.95 -8.08
C ASN A 115 -22.08 10.95 -9.35
N VAL A 116 -23.36 11.32 -9.18
CA VAL A 116 -24.36 11.30 -10.27
C VAL A 116 -24.10 12.31 -11.40
N VAL A 117 -23.22 13.30 -11.18
CA VAL A 117 -22.79 14.25 -12.21
C VAL A 117 -21.45 13.88 -12.85
N GLY A 118 -20.92 12.68 -12.58
CA GLY A 118 -19.74 12.14 -13.21
C GLY A 118 -18.41 12.67 -12.64
N GLN A 119 -18.41 13.25 -11.45
CA GLN A 119 -17.17 13.60 -10.74
C GLN A 119 -16.67 12.40 -9.96
N ASN A 120 -15.38 12.18 -10.04
CA ASN A 120 -14.67 11.07 -9.38
C ASN A 120 -13.72 11.61 -8.31
N ALA A 121 -13.59 10.87 -7.21
CA ALA A 121 -12.63 11.15 -6.16
C ALA A 121 -12.07 9.86 -5.55
N LEU A 122 -10.81 9.91 -5.13
CA LEU A 122 -10.17 8.91 -4.29
C LEU A 122 -10.00 9.49 -2.88
N LEU A 123 -10.42 8.75 -1.87
CA LEU A 123 -10.29 9.17 -0.48
C LEU A 123 -9.49 8.12 0.29
N GLY A 124 -8.63 8.59 1.19
CA GLY A 124 -7.83 7.70 2.05
C GLY A 124 -7.67 8.27 3.46
N GLY A 125 -7.57 7.38 4.43
CA GLY A 125 -7.37 7.73 5.83
C GLY A 125 -7.20 6.51 6.72
N GLU A 126 -7.03 6.79 8.01
CA GLU A 126 -7.12 5.78 9.04
C GLU A 126 -8.57 5.37 9.25
N LEU A 127 -8.81 4.07 9.44
CA LEU A 127 -10.11 3.55 9.85
C LEU A 127 -10.21 3.61 11.38
N LEU A 128 -10.74 4.71 11.87
CA LEU A 128 -11.01 4.88 13.30
C LEU A 128 -12.22 4.05 13.75
N LEU A 129 -12.10 3.45 14.93
CA LEU A 129 -13.22 2.78 15.59
C LEU A 129 -14.02 3.79 16.42
N PRO A 130 -15.30 3.54 16.68
CA PRO A 130 -16.12 4.41 17.50
C PRO A 130 -15.50 4.67 18.89
N GLY A 131 -15.26 5.94 19.21
CA GLY A 131 -14.67 6.35 20.49
C GLY A 131 -13.15 6.16 20.62
N GLU A 132 -12.46 5.72 19.56
CA GLU A 132 -11.00 5.52 19.56
C GLU A 132 -10.24 6.83 19.72
N VAL A 133 -10.73 7.91 19.11
CA VAL A 133 -10.15 9.25 19.23
C VAL A 133 -11.20 10.22 19.75
N THR A 134 -10.94 10.79 20.92
CA THR A 134 -11.73 11.88 21.49
C THR A 134 -10.80 13.01 21.85
N LEU A 135 -11.05 14.20 21.33
CA LEU A 135 -10.21 15.38 21.51
C LEU A 135 -10.82 16.31 22.57
N GLY A 136 -10.08 16.60 23.63
CA GLY A 136 -10.36 17.70 24.55
C GLY A 136 -10.07 19.07 23.91
N HIS A 137 -10.36 20.16 24.62
CA HIS A 137 -10.06 21.50 24.14
C HIS A 137 -8.56 21.65 23.85
N GLY A 138 -8.22 22.14 22.65
CA GLY A 138 -6.85 22.34 22.18
C GLY A 138 -6.13 21.06 21.74
N GLU A 139 -6.68 19.89 21.94
CA GLU A 139 -6.11 18.64 21.44
C GLU A 139 -6.30 18.47 19.94
N SER A 140 -5.42 17.69 19.33
CA SER A 140 -5.45 17.46 17.89
C SER A 140 -5.28 15.99 17.51
N TYR A 141 -5.87 15.63 16.37
CA TYR A 141 -5.64 14.37 15.67
C TYR A 141 -5.06 14.66 14.30
N GLU A 142 -3.99 13.96 13.91
CA GLU A 142 -3.38 14.05 12.60
C GLU A 142 -3.56 12.74 11.82
N THR A 143 -4.00 12.84 10.56
CA THR A 143 -4.10 11.67 9.69
C THR A 143 -2.72 11.13 9.31
N PRO A 144 -2.59 9.84 8.96
CA PRO A 144 -1.42 9.38 8.23
C PRO A 144 -1.27 10.10 6.89
N TRP A 145 -0.07 10.05 6.31
CA TRP A 145 0.13 10.52 4.94
C TRP A 145 -0.66 9.66 3.95
N ILE A 146 -1.42 10.33 3.10
CA ILE A 146 -2.00 9.73 1.92
C ILE A 146 -1.07 10.04 0.75
N VAL A 147 -0.61 8.99 0.11
CA VAL A 147 0.30 9.05 -1.04
C VAL A 147 -0.51 8.85 -2.30
N ALA A 148 -0.39 9.75 -3.25
CA ALA A 148 -1.07 9.65 -4.54
C ALA A 148 -0.07 9.67 -5.70
N THR A 149 -0.34 8.89 -6.71
CA THR A 149 0.45 8.78 -7.92
C THR A 149 -0.44 8.69 -9.16
N TRP A 150 0.13 8.98 -10.31
CA TRP A 150 -0.54 8.89 -11.61
C TRP A 150 0.46 8.50 -12.69
N GLY A 151 -0.04 8.14 -13.86
CA GLY A 151 0.82 7.80 -14.99
C GLY A 151 0.06 7.43 -16.24
N ASP A 152 0.80 7.31 -17.33
CA ASP A 152 0.38 6.58 -18.52
C ASP A 152 0.82 5.13 -18.33
N GLY A 153 -0.13 4.30 -17.90
CA GLY A 153 0.10 2.93 -17.46
C GLY A 153 0.55 2.79 -15.99
N LEU A 154 0.30 1.59 -15.47
CA LEU A 154 0.63 1.22 -14.09
C LEU A 154 2.12 1.32 -13.76
N ASP A 155 3.00 1.02 -14.72
CA ASP A 155 4.45 1.07 -14.51
C ASP A 155 4.95 2.50 -14.30
N GLN A 156 4.42 3.48 -15.02
CA GLN A 156 4.81 4.87 -14.82
C GLN A 156 4.34 5.39 -13.45
N ALA A 157 3.12 5.05 -13.05
CA ALA A 157 2.60 5.41 -11.74
C ALA A 157 3.41 4.74 -10.61
N ALA A 158 3.76 3.46 -10.75
CA ALA A 158 4.60 2.73 -9.81
C ALA A 158 6.04 3.30 -9.74
N ALA A 159 6.61 3.70 -10.88
CA ALA A 159 7.96 4.26 -10.96
C ALA A 159 8.12 5.53 -10.11
N ARG A 160 7.08 6.37 -10.01
CA ARG A 160 7.08 7.56 -9.13
C ARG A 160 7.21 7.19 -7.66
N ILE A 161 6.48 6.18 -7.21
CA ILE A 161 6.59 5.65 -5.85
C ILE A 161 7.98 5.05 -5.62
N HIS A 162 8.47 4.24 -6.55
CA HIS A 162 9.79 3.63 -6.45
C HIS A 162 10.91 4.67 -6.38
N ALA A 163 10.83 5.73 -7.19
CA ALA A 163 11.78 6.84 -7.15
C ALA A 163 11.75 7.57 -5.80
N PHE A 164 10.56 7.85 -5.26
CA PHE A 164 10.40 8.42 -3.94
C PHE A 164 11.01 7.55 -2.84
N LEU A 165 10.74 6.24 -2.85
CA LEU A 165 11.26 5.31 -1.86
C LEU A 165 12.78 5.19 -1.93
N ARG A 166 13.37 5.17 -3.14
CA ARG A 166 14.83 5.13 -3.34
C ARG A 166 15.53 6.41 -2.89
N ALA A 167 14.84 7.55 -2.96
CA ALA A 167 15.39 8.83 -2.52
C ALA A 167 15.42 9.00 -1.00
N ARG A 168 14.80 8.11 -0.23
CA ARG A 168 14.80 8.21 1.24
C ARG A 168 16.20 8.04 1.81
N PRO A 169 16.57 8.80 2.87
CA PRO A 169 17.91 8.75 3.47
C PRO A 169 18.33 7.34 3.92
N HIS A 170 17.39 6.54 4.38
CA HIS A 170 17.62 5.18 4.89
C HIS A 170 17.40 4.09 3.84
N HIS A 171 17.24 4.44 2.56
CA HIS A 171 17.16 3.43 1.50
C HIS A 171 18.49 2.70 1.38
N PRO A 172 18.51 1.36 1.33
CA PRO A 172 19.75 0.59 1.17
C PRO A 172 20.51 1.00 -0.10
N ARG A 173 21.81 1.29 0.04
CA ARG A 173 22.68 1.72 -1.06
C ARG A 173 23.62 0.62 -1.55
N THR A 174 23.70 -0.48 -0.81
CA THR A 174 24.47 -1.67 -1.20
C THR A 174 23.66 -2.57 -2.10
N ALA A 175 24.33 -3.28 -3.00
CA ALA A 175 23.70 -4.33 -3.80
C ALA A 175 23.05 -5.37 -2.87
N ARG A 176 21.88 -5.84 -3.25
CA ARG A 176 21.20 -6.91 -2.50
C ARG A 176 21.71 -8.24 -3.02
N PRO A 177 22.20 -9.13 -2.13
CA PRO A 177 22.68 -10.44 -2.56
C PRO A 177 21.55 -11.29 -3.12
N VAL A 178 21.84 -12.06 -4.14
CA VAL A 178 20.96 -13.14 -4.61
C VAL A 178 20.90 -14.20 -3.52
N THR A 179 19.73 -14.46 -3.01
CA THR A 179 19.54 -15.29 -1.81
C THR A 179 18.74 -16.55 -2.15
N LEU A 180 19.26 -17.72 -1.82
CA LEU A 180 18.51 -18.95 -1.72
C LEU A 180 18.01 -19.14 -0.29
N ASN A 181 16.71 -19.26 -0.11
CA ASN A 181 16.06 -19.66 1.13
C ASN A 181 15.60 -21.12 0.98
N VAL A 182 15.81 -21.95 1.99
CA VAL A 182 15.60 -23.40 1.89
C VAL A 182 14.20 -23.85 2.35
N TRP A 183 13.33 -22.95 2.82
CA TRP A 183 12.04 -23.32 3.39
C TRP A 183 11.24 -24.25 2.46
N GLU A 184 10.95 -23.80 1.25
CA GLU A 184 10.14 -24.59 0.30
C GLU A 184 10.87 -25.87 -0.22
N ALA A 185 12.19 -25.94 -0.07
CA ALA A 185 12.94 -27.11 -0.52
C ALA A 185 12.99 -28.25 0.51
N VAL A 186 13.00 -27.93 1.79
CA VAL A 186 13.25 -28.94 2.84
C VAL A 186 12.28 -28.86 4.02
N TYR A 187 11.56 -27.75 4.21
CA TYR A 187 10.75 -27.47 5.40
C TYR A 187 11.59 -27.72 6.68
N PHE A 188 11.20 -28.66 7.52
CA PHE A 188 11.88 -29.02 8.75
C PHE A 188 12.93 -30.14 8.60
N ASP A 189 13.10 -30.71 7.40
CA ASP A 189 14.11 -31.75 7.13
C ASP A 189 15.48 -31.15 6.84
N HIS A 190 16.17 -30.75 7.90
CA HIS A 190 17.49 -30.12 7.84
C HIS A 190 18.60 -31.17 7.87
N SER A 191 18.50 -32.25 7.08
CA SER A 191 19.63 -33.18 6.95
C SER A 191 20.85 -32.48 6.32
N LEU A 192 22.01 -32.67 6.90
CA LEU A 192 23.26 -32.01 6.47
C LEU A 192 23.57 -32.27 5.00
N ASP A 193 23.50 -33.52 4.57
CA ASP A 193 23.81 -33.91 3.19
C ASP A 193 22.90 -33.21 2.17
N ARG A 194 21.62 -33.10 2.50
CA ARG A 194 20.65 -32.40 1.63
C ARG A 194 20.92 -30.90 1.59
N LEU A 195 21.23 -30.30 2.72
CA LEU A 195 21.56 -28.86 2.78
C LEU A 195 22.86 -28.55 2.04
N LEU A 196 23.90 -29.39 2.16
CA LEU A 196 25.16 -29.22 1.43
C LEU A 196 24.93 -29.32 -0.10
N ALA A 197 24.15 -30.30 -0.55
CA ALA A 197 23.80 -30.41 -1.97
C ALA A 197 23.07 -29.17 -2.49
N LEU A 198 22.21 -28.55 -1.69
CA LEU A 198 21.54 -27.30 -2.03
C LEU A 198 22.50 -26.10 -2.04
N VAL A 199 23.49 -26.06 -1.13
CA VAL A 199 24.56 -25.04 -1.13
C VAL A 199 25.39 -25.12 -2.40
N ASP A 200 25.81 -26.32 -2.81
CA ASP A 200 26.60 -26.52 -4.01
C ASP A 200 25.81 -26.08 -5.26
N ALA A 201 24.55 -26.49 -5.39
CA ALA A 201 23.68 -26.07 -6.48
C ALA A 201 23.42 -24.56 -6.48
N ALA A 202 23.25 -23.96 -5.31
CA ALA A 202 23.07 -22.52 -5.17
C ALA A 202 24.33 -21.74 -5.62
N ALA A 203 25.52 -22.23 -5.26
CA ALA A 203 26.78 -21.64 -5.68
C ALA A 203 26.96 -21.73 -7.20
N GLU A 204 26.61 -22.86 -7.82
CA GLU A 204 26.69 -23.08 -9.27
C GLU A 204 25.81 -22.08 -10.05
N VAL A 205 24.63 -21.74 -9.55
CA VAL A 205 23.74 -20.75 -10.19
C VAL A 205 24.02 -19.30 -9.78
N GLY A 206 25.07 -19.07 -8.97
CA GLY A 206 25.51 -17.73 -8.57
C GLY A 206 24.74 -17.12 -7.41
N ALA A 207 24.10 -17.91 -6.56
CA ALA A 207 23.53 -17.39 -5.32
C ALA A 207 24.67 -16.96 -4.36
N GLU A 208 24.48 -15.78 -3.75
CA GLU A 208 25.50 -15.14 -2.90
C GLU A 208 25.24 -15.33 -1.41
N ARG A 209 24.01 -15.74 -1.08
CA ARG A 209 23.58 -15.98 0.31
C ARG A 209 22.71 -17.22 0.37
N PHE A 210 22.99 -18.05 1.35
CA PHE A 210 22.17 -19.20 1.70
C PHE A 210 21.49 -18.97 3.05
N VAL A 211 20.20 -19.18 3.13
CA VAL A 211 19.37 -18.96 4.34
C VAL A 211 18.78 -20.28 4.78
N LEU A 212 19.19 -20.75 5.95
CA LEU A 212 18.51 -21.79 6.68
C LEU A 212 17.31 -21.18 7.39
N ASP A 213 16.11 -21.56 6.96
CA ASP A 213 14.85 -21.00 7.45
C ASP A 213 14.37 -21.68 8.74
N ASP A 214 13.07 -21.71 8.97
CA ASP A 214 12.45 -22.24 10.19
C ASP A 214 12.88 -23.70 10.48
N GLY A 215 12.93 -24.06 11.77
CA GLY A 215 13.32 -25.40 12.22
C GLY A 215 14.79 -25.57 12.63
N TRP A 216 15.65 -24.57 12.44
CA TRP A 216 17.07 -24.59 12.86
C TRP A 216 17.24 -24.71 14.39
N PHE A 217 16.26 -24.34 15.17
CA PHE A 217 16.26 -24.32 16.64
C PHE A 217 16.02 -25.71 17.27
N GLY A 218 15.92 -26.78 16.49
CA GLY A 218 15.73 -28.14 16.97
C GLY A 218 14.27 -28.50 17.33
N SER A 219 14.08 -29.60 18.00
CA SER A 219 12.76 -30.04 18.42
C SER A 219 12.15 -29.10 19.45
N ARG A 220 10.88 -28.77 19.27
CA ARG A 220 10.03 -28.10 20.27
C ARG A 220 9.43 -29.14 21.22
#